data_d08787de876ee44690a2d80938172317
#
_entry.id   d08787de876ee44690a2d80938172317
#
_cell.length_a   1.000
_cell.length_b   1.000
_cell.length_c   1.000
_cell.angle_alpha   90.00
_cell.angle_beta   90.00
_cell.angle_gamma   90.00
#
_symmetry.space_group_name_H-M   'P 1'
#
loop_
_entity.id
_entity.type
_entity.pdbx_description
1 polymer ?
#
loop_
_entity_poly.entity_id
_entity_poly.type
_entity_poly.pdbx_seq_one_letter_code
_entity_poly.pdbx_strand_id
1 'polypeptide(L)'
;MHGSGCSSFLHGQTSARVDGCSDGDLIQACWLNATGRVQALLEMRLTTDGADVLVLSGEIDRVASGFDRVIFPADQVRLGEQGQQRRMQRLQAGKAPELNQVVWLDANADPPPSWTDRSPCNPAELECWRNKQGWPLGHQELTGDTNPFELGLSRWVDLNKGCYLGQETVAKLASRGGVKQELRCWHSTAEGCLGLESGDQLSLNDSRAGLITSISKNSATGSCFGLAFVRRQALDAETLLAGNNGVAVSVSRPSAFCDPPSRD
;
A
#
# COMPACT_ATOMS: atom_id res chain seq x y z
N MET A 1 14.16 15.33 4.93
CA MET A 1 15.43 15.22 4.19
C MET A 1 15.83 16.61 3.71
N HIS A 2 17.11 16.93 3.72
CA HIS A 2 17.63 18.24 3.34
C HIS A 2 18.71 18.12 2.28
N GLY A 3 18.77 19.07 1.36
CA GLY A 3 19.79 19.20 0.34
C GLY A 3 19.25 19.19 -1.08
N SER A 4 20.03 19.78 -1.99
CA SER A 4 19.65 19.97 -3.40
C SER A 4 19.49 18.66 -4.18
N GLY A 5 20.07 17.58 -3.71
CA GLY A 5 19.99 16.27 -4.34
C GLY A 5 18.79 15.41 -3.94
N CYS A 6 17.89 15.89 -3.04
CA CYS A 6 16.79 15.07 -2.52
C CYS A 6 15.86 14.51 -3.61
N SER A 7 15.51 15.30 -4.62
CA SER A 7 14.66 14.82 -5.74
C SER A 7 15.33 13.69 -6.50
N SER A 8 16.58 13.85 -6.90
CA SER A 8 17.35 12.83 -7.64
C SER A 8 17.58 11.57 -6.79
N PHE A 9 17.91 11.73 -5.51
CA PHE A 9 18.07 10.62 -4.57
C PHE A 9 16.78 9.82 -4.44
N LEU A 10 15.67 10.47 -4.13
CA LEU A 10 14.35 9.81 -4.01
C LEU A 10 13.91 9.18 -5.32
N HIS A 11 14.22 9.80 -6.46
CA HIS A 11 14.00 9.20 -7.76
C HIS A 11 14.77 7.89 -7.93
N GLY A 12 16.02 7.80 -7.48
CA GLY A 12 16.82 6.58 -7.54
C GLY A 12 16.45 5.51 -6.50
N GLN A 13 15.86 5.91 -5.37
CA GLN A 13 15.58 4.99 -4.25
C GLN A 13 14.14 4.47 -4.22
N THR A 14 13.21 5.08 -4.95
CA THR A 14 11.79 4.72 -4.89
C THR A 14 11.24 4.33 -6.25
N SER A 15 10.08 3.69 -6.29
CA SER A 15 9.48 3.18 -7.54
C SER A 15 8.77 4.25 -8.39
N ALA A 16 8.46 5.42 -7.83
CA ALA A 16 7.78 6.50 -8.55
C ALA A 16 8.75 7.47 -9.20
N ARG A 17 8.30 8.18 -10.23
CA ARG A 17 9.03 9.33 -10.80
C ARG A 17 8.96 10.49 -9.81
N VAL A 18 10.13 11.03 -9.48
CA VAL A 18 10.27 12.21 -8.61
C VAL A 18 10.90 13.38 -9.39
N ASP A 19 11.82 13.07 -10.31
CA ASP A 19 12.38 14.08 -11.20
C ASP A 19 11.30 14.77 -12.04
N GLY A 20 11.33 16.09 -12.06
CA GLY A 20 10.38 16.93 -12.79
C GLY A 20 9.10 17.23 -12.00
N CYS A 21 8.96 16.75 -10.78
CA CYS A 21 7.90 17.17 -9.86
C CYS A 21 8.24 18.54 -9.26
N SER A 22 7.19 19.30 -8.93
CA SER A 22 7.30 20.65 -8.36
C SER A 22 7.26 20.63 -6.85
N ASP A 23 7.73 21.70 -6.21
CA ASP A 23 7.57 21.90 -4.78
C ASP A 23 6.09 21.84 -4.39
N GLY A 24 5.81 21.08 -3.33
CA GLY A 24 4.46 20.85 -2.83
C GLY A 24 3.72 19.67 -3.46
N ASP A 25 4.20 19.11 -4.58
CA ASP A 25 3.60 17.92 -5.17
C ASP A 25 3.71 16.73 -4.20
N LEU A 26 2.59 16.01 -4.04
CA LEU A 26 2.57 14.74 -3.30
C LEU A 26 2.78 13.57 -4.26
N ILE A 27 3.74 12.73 -3.92
CA ILE A 27 4.15 11.59 -4.72
C ILE A 27 4.06 10.33 -3.87
N GLN A 28 3.32 9.32 -4.33
CA GLN A 28 3.28 8.00 -3.68
C GLN A 28 4.21 7.02 -4.38
N ALA A 29 4.96 6.27 -3.60
CA ALA A 29 5.93 5.31 -4.10
C ALA A 29 6.05 4.08 -3.19
N CYS A 30 6.50 2.98 -3.77
CA CYS A 30 7.02 1.85 -3.01
C CYS A 30 8.53 2.04 -2.79
N TRP A 31 8.97 1.81 -1.56
CA TRP A 31 10.37 1.53 -1.30
C TRP A 31 10.60 0.02 -1.37
N LEU A 32 11.51 -0.39 -2.25
CA LEU A 32 11.74 -1.80 -2.57
C LEU A 32 13.10 -2.26 -2.07
N ASN A 33 13.26 -3.56 -1.90
CA ASN A 33 14.58 -4.17 -1.83
C ASN A 33 15.13 -4.52 -3.24
N ALA A 34 16.37 -4.98 -3.32
CA ALA A 34 17.02 -5.34 -4.58
C ALA A 34 16.29 -6.43 -5.38
N THR A 35 15.45 -7.24 -4.72
CA THR A 35 14.63 -8.28 -5.37
C THR A 35 13.23 -7.80 -5.75
N GLY A 36 12.97 -6.48 -5.71
CA GLY A 36 11.70 -5.87 -6.10
C GLY A 36 10.54 -6.15 -5.14
N ARG A 37 10.85 -6.41 -3.85
CA ARG A 37 9.85 -6.64 -2.81
C ARG A 37 9.59 -5.36 -2.03
N VAL A 38 8.33 -5.07 -1.77
CA VAL A 38 7.91 -3.87 -1.05
C VAL A 38 8.34 -3.96 0.40
N GLN A 39 9.10 -2.96 0.85
CA GLN A 39 9.56 -2.82 2.22
C GLN A 39 8.78 -1.74 2.97
N ALA A 40 8.35 -0.70 2.26
CA ALA A 40 7.50 0.36 2.79
C ALA A 40 6.69 1.03 1.69
N LEU A 41 5.59 1.66 2.09
CA LEU A 41 4.80 2.58 1.29
C LEU A 41 5.11 4.00 1.75
N LEU A 42 5.52 4.83 0.82
CA LEU A 42 5.95 6.19 1.08
C LEU A 42 5.02 7.19 0.38
N GLU A 43 4.79 8.31 1.05
CA GLU A 43 4.26 9.52 0.45
C GLU A 43 5.31 10.62 0.63
N MET A 44 5.67 11.30 -0.44
CA MET A 44 6.76 12.27 -0.46
C MET A 44 6.24 13.62 -0.92
N ARG A 45 6.78 14.68 -0.37
CA ARG A 45 6.51 16.06 -0.76
C ARG A 45 7.83 16.79 -0.95
N LEU A 46 8.09 17.26 -2.16
CA LEU A 46 9.25 18.08 -2.42
C LEU A 46 9.08 19.46 -1.77
N THR A 47 10.18 20.01 -1.31
CA THR A 47 10.29 21.36 -0.76
C THR A 47 11.47 22.09 -1.39
N THR A 48 11.52 23.41 -1.31
CA THR A 48 12.61 24.22 -1.85
C THR A 48 13.99 23.76 -1.40
N ASP A 49 14.11 23.25 -0.15
CA ASP A 49 15.40 22.89 0.46
C ASP A 49 15.59 21.38 0.61
N GLY A 50 14.68 20.56 0.05
CA GLY A 50 14.77 19.11 0.20
C GLY A 50 13.48 18.35 -0.07
N ALA A 51 13.11 17.45 0.85
CA ALA A 51 11.88 16.68 0.79
C ALA A 51 11.40 16.20 2.16
N ASP A 52 10.10 16.19 2.36
CA ASP A 52 9.47 15.44 3.46
C ASP A 52 9.08 14.05 2.96
N VAL A 53 9.35 13.02 3.77
CA VAL A 53 9.01 11.63 3.45
C VAL A 53 8.17 11.06 4.58
N LEU A 54 6.91 10.76 4.28
CA LEU A 54 5.98 10.12 5.20
C LEU A 54 5.96 8.62 4.93
N VAL A 55 6.25 7.81 5.94
CA VAL A 55 6.09 6.35 5.88
C VAL A 55 4.63 6.04 6.18
N LEU A 56 3.86 5.69 5.14
CA LEU A 56 2.44 5.33 5.27
C LEU A 56 2.25 3.93 5.85
N SER A 57 3.16 3.03 5.51
CA SER A 57 3.20 1.66 6.01
C SER A 57 4.62 1.11 5.90
N GLY A 58 5.04 0.33 6.89
CA GLY A 58 6.40 -0.18 7.05
C GLY A 58 7.09 0.40 8.28
N GLU A 59 8.33 -0.02 8.51
CA GLU A 59 9.13 0.38 9.68
C GLU A 59 9.94 1.64 9.38
N ILE A 60 9.65 2.76 10.05
CA ILE A 60 10.31 4.05 9.80
C ILE A 60 11.84 3.98 9.99
N ASP A 61 12.31 3.29 11.06
CA ASP A 61 13.73 3.14 11.33
C ASP A 61 14.44 2.33 10.23
N ARG A 62 13.75 1.36 9.66
CA ARG A 62 14.26 0.59 8.54
C ARG A 62 14.38 1.43 7.28
N VAL A 63 13.42 2.30 7.00
CA VAL A 63 13.47 3.24 5.87
C VAL A 63 14.60 4.23 6.07
N ALA A 64 14.69 4.87 7.24
CA ALA A 64 15.71 5.84 7.55
C ALA A 64 17.12 5.23 7.47
N SER A 65 17.34 4.08 8.11
CA SER A 65 18.63 3.37 8.05
C SER A 65 18.96 2.88 6.64
N GLY A 66 17.93 2.50 5.86
CA GLY A 66 18.10 2.09 4.48
C GLY A 66 18.56 3.23 3.58
N PHE A 67 17.99 4.41 3.76
CA PHE A 67 18.41 5.61 3.03
C PHE A 67 19.79 6.08 3.48
N ASP A 68 20.03 6.20 4.79
CA ASP A 68 21.32 6.64 5.34
C ASP A 68 22.51 5.82 4.82
N ARG A 69 22.31 4.52 4.69
CA ARG A 69 23.36 3.58 4.22
C ARG A 69 23.80 3.83 2.79
N VAL A 70 22.95 4.46 1.96
CA VAL A 70 23.20 4.66 0.52
C VAL A 70 23.29 6.13 0.13
N ILE A 71 23.29 7.04 1.12
CA ILE A 71 23.59 8.46 0.91
C ILE A 71 25.11 8.64 0.91
N PHE A 72 25.65 9.20 -0.17
CA PHE A 72 27.05 9.56 -0.30
C PHE A 72 27.22 11.08 -0.36
N PRO A 73 28.40 11.61 -0.01
CA PRO A 73 28.63 13.07 -0.08
C PRO A 73 28.30 13.72 -1.42
N ALA A 74 28.44 12.99 -2.52
CA ALA A 74 28.11 13.46 -3.86
C ALA A 74 26.59 13.66 -4.06
N ASP A 75 25.75 13.00 -3.31
CA ASP A 75 24.29 13.10 -3.43
C ASP A 75 23.74 14.43 -2.91
N GLN A 76 24.52 15.14 -2.09
CA GLN A 76 24.12 16.42 -1.47
C GLN A 76 22.80 16.29 -0.69
N VAL A 77 22.65 15.19 0.04
CA VAL A 77 21.45 14.83 0.83
C VAL A 77 21.86 14.53 2.26
N ARG A 78 21.03 14.94 3.20
CA ARG A 78 21.10 14.54 4.62
C ARG A 78 19.71 14.20 5.13
N LEU A 79 19.64 13.17 5.98
CA LEU A 79 18.40 12.91 6.72
C LEU A 79 18.20 14.01 7.77
N GLY A 80 16.97 14.46 7.90
CA GLY A 80 16.53 15.36 8.96
C GLY A 80 16.04 14.57 10.19
N GLU A 81 15.51 15.28 11.16
CA GLU A 81 14.88 14.68 12.33
C GLU A 81 13.60 13.91 11.93
N GLN A 82 13.37 12.80 12.63
CA GLN A 82 12.12 12.08 12.54
C GLN A 82 11.06 12.76 13.40
N GLY A 83 9.85 12.85 12.90
CA GLY A 83 8.73 13.47 13.60
C GLY A 83 7.42 12.76 13.27
N GLN A 84 6.36 13.16 13.97
CA GLN A 84 5.01 12.67 13.72
C GLN A 84 4.23 13.71 12.91
N GLN A 85 3.58 13.25 11.86
CA GLN A 85 2.67 14.06 11.03
C GLN A 85 1.27 13.46 11.09
N ARG A 86 0.28 14.33 11.10
CA ARG A 86 -1.13 13.94 10.92
C ARG A 86 -1.49 14.06 9.45
N ARG A 87 -1.73 12.92 8.83
CA ARG A 87 -2.21 12.86 7.45
C ARG A 87 -3.73 12.80 7.43
N MET A 88 -4.34 13.75 6.78
CA MET A 88 -5.78 13.77 6.56
C MET A 88 -6.08 13.55 5.08
N GLN A 89 -7.14 12.81 4.81
CA GLN A 89 -7.61 12.53 3.46
C GLN A 89 -9.13 12.57 3.40
N ARG A 90 -9.67 13.22 2.38
CA ARG A 90 -11.10 13.14 2.10
C ARG A 90 -11.41 11.81 1.46
N LEU A 91 -12.32 11.05 2.08
CA LEU A 91 -12.77 9.77 1.59
C LEU A 91 -14.09 9.94 0.84
N GLN A 92 -14.19 9.32 -0.32
CA GLN A 92 -15.41 9.26 -1.11
C GLN A 92 -15.81 7.80 -1.31
N ALA A 93 -17.07 7.48 -1.03
CA ALA A 93 -17.58 6.12 -1.23
C ALA A 93 -17.47 5.73 -2.72
N GLY A 94 -16.93 4.54 -2.99
CA GLY A 94 -16.82 3.98 -4.34
C GLY A 94 -15.75 4.61 -5.23
N LYS A 95 -14.93 5.53 -4.72
CA LYS A 95 -13.82 6.11 -5.48
C LYS A 95 -12.47 5.75 -4.89
N ALA A 96 -11.48 5.59 -5.77
CA ALA A 96 -10.09 5.47 -5.35
C ALA A 96 -9.62 6.79 -4.69
N PRO A 97 -8.70 6.73 -3.73
CA PRO A 97 -8.15 7.92 -3.10
C PRO A 97 -7.38 8.77 -4.12
N GLU A 98 -7.57 10.09 -4.04
CA GLU A 98 -6.87 11.07 -4.88
C GLU A 98 -5.91 11.89 -4.01
N LEU A 99 -4.69 12.13 -4.49
CA LEU A 99 -3.67 12.88 -3.75
C LEU A 99 -4.02 14.35 -3.54
N ASN A 100 -4.79 14.96 -4.43
CA ASN A 100 -5.31 16.32 -4.28
C ASN A 100 -6.31 16.46 -3.13
N GLN A 101 -6.76 15.35 -2.52
CA GLN A 101 -7.63 15.27 -1.36
C GLN A 101 -6.86 14.88 -0.09
N VAL A 102 -5.55 15.13 -0.05
CA VAL A 102 -4.67 14.85 1.08
C VAL A 102 -4.07 16.14 1.60
N VAL A 103 -3.93 16.24 2.91
CA VAL A 103 -3.17 17.30 3.59
C VAL A 103 -2.34 16.70 4.72
N TRP A 104 -1.12 17.19 4.89
CA TRP A 104 -0.26 16.88 6.02
C TRP A 104 -0.27 18.05 6.99
N LEU A 105 -0.41 17.74 8.25
CA LEU A 105 -0.46 18.70 9.34
C LEU A 105 0.49 18.25 10.44
N ASP A 106 1.03 19.20 11.16
CA ASP A 106 1.71 18.89 12.41
C ASP A 106 0.75 18.18 13.36
N ALA A 107 1.29 17.34 14.25
CA ALA A 107 0.47 16.46 15.10
C ALA A 107 -0.65 17.18 15.84
N ASN A 108 -0.42 18.43 16.26
CA ASN A 108 -1.35 19.25 17.05
C ASN A 108 -1.97 20.42 16.26
N ALA A 109 -1.71 20.55 14.96
CA ALA A 109 -2.27 21.64 14.17
C ALA A 109 -3.78 21.44 13.91
N ASP A 110 -4.55 22.52 13.89
CA ASP A 110 -5.96 22.46 13.52
C ASP A 110 -6.13 22.15 12.02
N PRO A 111 -7.20 21.42 11.64
CA PRO A 111 -7.52 21.22 10.24
C PRO A 111 -7.73 22.56 9.53
N PRO A 112 -7.34 22.69 8.25
CA PRO A 112 -7.64 23.86 7.47
C PRO A 112 -9.17 24.14 7.46
N PRO A 113 -9.63 25.41 7.42
CA PRO A 113 -11.07 25.74 7.43
C PRO A 113 -11.87 25.00 6.35
N SER A 114 -11.27 24.78 5.18
CA SER A 114 -11.88 24.00 4.09
C SER A 114 -12.07 22.50 4.38
N TRP A 115 -11.57 21.99 5.51
CA TRP A 115 -11.65 20.60 5.94
C TRP A 115 -12.56 20.40 7.17
N THR A 116 -13.14 21.47 7.71
CA THR A 116 -13.99 21.42 8.90
C THR A 116 -15.47 21.17 8.59
N ASP A 117 -15.84 21.12 7.33
CA ASP A 117 -17.20 20.86 6.84
C ASP A 117 -17.63 19.38 6.97
N ARG A 118 -16.74 18.50 7.42
CA ARG A 118 -16.98 17.06 7.54
C ARG A 118 -16.48 16.52 8.87
N SER A 119 -17.20 15.54 9.38
CA SER A 119 -16.76 14.80 10.57
C SER A 119 -15.67 13.79 10.20
N PRO A 120 -14.66 13.61 11.07
CA PRO A 120 -13.73 12.50 10.94
C PRO A 120 -14.49 11.16 10.97
N CYS A 121 -14.10 10.22 10.12
CA CYS A 121 -14.62 8.87 10.23
C CYS A 121 -14.06 8.17 11.48
N ASN A 122 -14.85 7.31 12.08
CA ASN A 122 -14.40 6.50 13.20
C ASN A 122 -13.44 5.39 12.72
N PRO A 123 -12.65 4.76 13.62
CA PRO A 123 -11.68 3.73 13.25
C PRO A 123 -12.27 2.55 12.49
N ALA A 124 -13.50 2.12 12.81
CA ALA A 124 -14.15 1.00 12.13
C ALA A 124 -14.58 1.35 10.71
N GLU A 125 -15.06 2.59 10.48
CA GLU A 125 -15.37 3.10 9.15
C GLU A 125 -14.10 3.22 8.30
N LEU A 126 -13.01 3.73 8.88
CA LEU A 126 -11.72 3.84 8.21
C LEU A 126 -11.20 2.45 7.82
N GLU A 127 -11.28 1.47 8.72
CA GLU A 127 -10.85 0.11 8.45
C GLU A 127 -11.71 -0.56 7.37
N CYS A 128 -13.03 -0.37 7.39
CA CYS A 128 -13.92 -0.84 6.34
C CYS A 128 -13.58 -0.22 4.99
N TRP A 129 -13.29 1.08 4.97
CA TRP A 129 -12.87 1.78 3.75
C TRP A 129 -11.52 1.24 3.25
N ARG A 130 -10.52 1.10 4.15
CA ARG A 130 -9.20 0.56 3.85
C ARG A 130 -9.29 -0.80 3.16
N ASN A 131 -10.06 -1.70 3.74
CA ASN A 131 -10.25 -3.06 3.20
C ASN A 131 -10.88 -3.01 1.80
N LYS A 132 -11.94 -2.20 1.59
CA LYS A 132 -12.59 -2.05 0.28
C LYS A 132 -11.65 -1.49 -0.79
N GLN A 133 -10.74 -0.61 -0.40
CA GLN A 133 -9.72 -0.08 -1.31
C GLN A 133 -8.61 -1.08 -1.59
N GLY A 134 -8.39 -2.07 -0.72
CA GLY A 134 -7.24 -2.96 -0.78
C GLY A 134 -5.94 -2.28 -0.37
N TRP A 135 -6.03 -1.32 0.55
CA TRP A 135 -4.84 -0.61 1.03
C TRP A 135 -4.07 -1.51 2.01
N PRO A 136 -2.86 -1.99 1.64
CA PRO A 136 -2.08 -2.85 2.50
C PRO A 136 -1.50 -2.06 3.68
N LEU A 137 -1.63 -2.59 4.88
CA LEU A 137 -1.07 -2.01 6.09
C LEU A 137 -0.32 -3.05 6.93
N GLY A 138 0.84 -2.65 7.44
CA GLY A 138 1.57 -3.41 8.44
C GLY A 138 2.09 -4.77 7.97
N HIS A 139 2.39 -5.61 8.94
CA HIS A 139 3.11 -6.87 8.72
C HIS A 139 2.31 -7.96 8.00
N GLN A 140 1.00 -7.83 7.91
CA GLN A 140 0.13 -8.87 7.35
C GLN A 140 0.10 -8.86 5.83
N GLU A 141 0.15 -7.67 5.21
CA GLU A 141 0.18 -7.49 3.75
C GLU A 141 1.58 -7.11 3.26
N LEU A 142 2.33 -6.30 4.04
CA LEU A 142 3.70 -5.89 3.72
C LEU A 142 4.71 -6.77 4.47
N THR A 143 4.76 -8.03 4.08
CA THR A 143 5.67 -9.03 4.69
C THR A 143 7.13 -8.88 4.27
N GLY A 144 7.42 -8.03 3.29
CA GLY A 144 8.72 -7.95 2.63
C GLY A 144 8.92 -8.98 1.52
N ASP A 145 7.93 -9.85 1.26
CA ASP A 145 7.98 -10.92 0.24
C ASP A 145 7.06 -10.66 -0.97
N THR A 146 6.24 -9.61 -0.90
CA THR A 146 5.31 -9.23 -1.96
C THR A 146 5.90 -8.15 -2.87
N ASN A 147 5.54 -8.18 -4.13
CA ASN A 147 5.90 -7.13 -5.09
C ASN A 147 4.71 -6.13 -5.25
N PRO A 148 4.95 -4.93 -5.83
CA PRO A 148 3.90 -3.92 -5.98
C PRO A 148 2.66 -4.42 -6.74
N PHE A 149 2.84 -5.29 -7.72
CA PHE A 149 1.74 -5.78 -8.57
C PHE A 149 0.86 -6.79 -7.85
N GLU A 150 1.42 -7.62 -6.96
CA GLU A 150 0.64 -8.50 -6.08
C GLU A 150 -0.27 -7.70 -5.14
N LEU A 151 0.14 -6.49 -4.78
CA LEU A 151 -0.60 -5.57 -3.91
C LEU A 151 -1.57 -4.63 -4.68
N GLY A 152 -1.58 -4.70 -6.02
CA GLY A 152 -2.39 -3.79 -6.84
C GLY A 152 -1.88 -2.35 -6.90
N LEU A 153 -0.60 -2.12 -6.64
CA LEU A 153 0.03 -0.81 -6.53
C LEU A 153 0.74 -0.38 -7.84
N SER A 154 0.25 -0.80 -8.99
CA SER A 154 0.88 -0.44 -10.28
C SER A 154 0.98 1.07 -10.51
N ARG A 155 0.03 1.85 -9.98
CA ARG A 155 0.08 3.33 -10.06
C ARG A 155 1.22 3.96 -9.25
N TRP A 156 1.82 3.22 -8.32
CA TRP A 156 2.94 3.67 -7.49
C TRP A 156 4.29 3.34 -8.11
N VAL A 157 4.28 2.78 -9.33
CA VAL A 157 5.47 2.32 -10.04
C VAL A 157 5.53 2.97 -11.42
N ASP A 158 6.60 3.72 -11.68
CA ASP A 158 6.90 4.22 -13.01
C ASP A 158 7.93 3.30 -13.67
N LEU A 159 7.50 2.55 -14.68
CA LEU A 159 8.37 1.64 -15.45
C LEU A 159 9.23 2.37 -16.49
N ASN A 160 8.90 3.63 -16.80
CA ASN A 160 9.56 4.44 -17.82
C ASN A 160 10.57 5.43 -17.25
N LYS A 161 10.73 5.46 -15.92
CA LYS A 161 11.76 6.29 -15.28
C LYS A 161 13.15 5.62 -15.35
N GLY A 162 14.18 6.37 -14.98
CA GLY A 162 15.54 5.87 -14.83
C GLY A 162 15.68 4.78 -13.75
N CYS A 163 16.90 4.31 -13.53
CA CYS A 163 17.17 3.20 -12.62
C CYS A 163 16.75 3.53 -11.18
N TYR A 164 16.17 2.52 -10.52
CA TYR A 164 15.87 2.53 -9.08
C TYR A 164 16.05 1.13 -8.49
N LEU A 165 16.15 1.06 -7.16
CA LEU A 165 16.36 -0.19 -6.45
C LEU A 165 15.22 -1.20 -6.72
N GLY A 166 15.56 -2.41 -7.17
CA GLY A 166 14.59 -3.48 -7.48
C GLY A 166 13.91 -3.39 -8.84
N GLN A 167 14.20 -2.37 -9.65
CA GLN A 167 13.57 -2.12 -10.96
C GLN A 167 13.64 -3.33 -11.91
N GLU A 168 14.77 -4.03 -11.98
CA GLU A 168 14.94 -5.15 -12.92
C GLU A 168 13.90 -6.24 -12.69
N THR A 169 13.66 -6.59 -11.43
CA THR A 169 12.64 -7.60 -11.07
C THR A 169 11.24 -7.10 -11.39
N VAL A 170 10.93 -5.85 -11.06
CA VAL A 170 9.62 -5.23 -11.33
C VAL A 170 9.35 -5.17 -12.83
N ALA A 171 10.31 -4.73 -13.64
CA ALA A 171 10.20 -4.70 -15.10
C ALA A 171 10.00 -6.10 -15.70
N LYS A 172 10.72 -7.12 -15.20
CA LYS A 172 10.51 -8.52 -15.60
C LYS A 172 9.11 -9.03 -15.27
N LEU A 173 8.58 -8.67 -14.10
CA LEU A 173 7.21 -9.04 -13.70
C LEU A 173 6.16 -8.38 -14.60
N ALA A 174 6.30 -7.09 -14.87
CA ALA A 174 5.44 -6.36 -15.80
C ALA A 174 5.46 -7.00 -17.19
N SER A 175 6.65 -7.34 -17.70
CA SER A 175 6.81 -7.94 -19.04
C SER A 175 6.27 -9.38 -19.15
N ARG A 176 6.15 -10.13 -18.06
CA ARG A 176 5.65 -11.52 -18.05
C ARG A 176 4.14 -11.65 -17.97
N GLY A 177 3.42 -10.54 -17.78
CA GLY A 177 1.96 -10.52 -17.81
C GLY A 177 1.32 -11.26 -16.65
N GLY A 178 1.68 -10.90 -15.42
CA GLY A 178 0.96 -11.37 -14.23
C GLY A 178 1.84 -11.81 -13.07
N VAL A 179 1.22 -11.86 -11.94
CA VAL A 179 1.80 -12.24 -10.64
C VAL A 179 1.30 -13.63 -10.22
N LYS A 180 1.93 -14.22 -9.21
CA LYS A 180 1.54 -15.56 -8.70
C LYS A 180 0.32 -15.51 -7.77
N GLN A 181 0.03 -14.34 -7.21
CA GLN A 181 -1.09 -14.08 -6.29
C GLN A 181 -1.45 -12.60 -6.35
N GLU A 182 -2.64 -12.25 -5.90
CA GLU A 182 -3.09 -10.87 -5.79
C GLU A 182 -3.82 -10.63 -4.48
N LEU A 183 -3.73 -9.41 -3.97
CA LEU A 183 -4.52 -8.96 -2.84
C LEU A 183 -5.99 -8.86 -3.26
N ARG A 184 -6.89 -9.43 -2.46
CA ARG A 184 -8.35 -9.44 -2.63
C ARG A 184 -9.03 -9.00 -1.35
N CYS A 185 -10.20 -8.39 -1.48
CA CYS A 185 -11.14 -8.27 -0.38
C CYS A 185 -11.83 -9.61 -0.18
N TRP A 186 -12.15 -9.92 1.06
CA TRP A 186 -13.03 -11.03 1.38
C TRP A 186 -14.08 -10.64 2.42
N HIS A 187 -15.18 -11.40 2.45
CA HIS A 187 -16.23 -11.16 3.41
C HIS A 187 -16.96 -12.47 3.73
N SER A 188 -17.48 -12.60 4.96
CA SER A 188 -18.31 -13.72 5.39
C SER A 188 -19.46 -13.25 6.29
N THR A 189 -20.50 -14.09 6.40
CA THR A 189 -21.64 -13.85 7.30
C THR A 189 -21.20 -13.92 8.78
N ALA A 190 -22.08 -13.50 9.70
CA ALA A 190 -21.80 -13.57 11.14
C ALA A 190 -21.49 -15.01 11.63
N GLU A 191 -22.20 -16.00 11.11
CA GLU A 191 -21.97 -17.41 11.44
C GLU A 191 -20.62 -17.90 10.93
N GLY A 192 -20.23 -17.50 9.69
CA GLY A 192 -18.95 -17.82 9.10
C GLY A 192 -17.76 -17.16 9.78
N CYS A 193 -17.98 -16.12 10.59
CA CYS A 193 -16.89 -15.43 11.32
C CYS A 193 -16.35 -16.20 12.52
N LEU A 194 -17.07 -17.21 12.96
CA LEU A 194 -16.65 -17.96 14.15
C LEU A 194 -15.43 -18.83 13.85
N GLY A 195 -14.31 -18.51 14.49
CA GLY A 195 -13.07 -19.28 14.38
C GLY A 195 -12.19 -18.94 13.15
N LEU A 196 -12.51 -17.89 12.37
CA LEU A 196 -11.59 -17.38 11.37
C LEU A 196 -10.54 -16.46 12.00
N GLU A 197 -9.29 -16.67 11.59
CA GLU A 197 -8.14 -15.88 12.05
C GLU A 197 -7.26 -15.41 10.87
N SER A 198 -6.50 -14.36 11.12
CA SER A 198 -5.43 -13.98 10.19
C SER A 198 -4.39 -15.09 10.11
N GLY A 199 -4.01 -15.49 8.91
CA GLY A 199 -3.16 -16.65 8.65
C GLY A 199 -3.94 -17.89 8.22
N ASP A 200 -5.27 -17.89 8.26
CA ASP A 200 -6.06 -18.99 7.76
C ASP A 200 -5.89 -19.19 6.26
N GLN A 201 -5.75 -20.45 5.87
CA GLN A 201 -5.63 -20.81 4.47
C GLN A 201 -6.98 -20.69 3.75
N LEU A 202 -6.91 -20.22 2.52
CA LEU A 202 -8.01 -20.31 1.58
C LEU A 202 -7.82 -21.49 0.66
N SER A 203 -8.89 -22.21 0.37
CA SER A 203 -8.89 -23.37 -0.53
C SER A 203 -9.99 -23.25 -1.61
N LEU A 204 -9.73 -23.88 -2.75
CA LEU A 204 -10.67 -24.07 -3.86
C LEU A 204 -10.51 -25.51 -4.35
N ASN A 205 -11.59 -26.30 -4.34
CA ASN A 205 -11.55 -27.71 -4.76
C ASN A 205 -10.40 -28.50 -4.09
N ASP A 206 -10.29 -28.40 -2.77
CA ASP A 206 -9.26 -29.03 -1.92
C ASP A 206 -7.81 -28.60 -2.21
N SER A 207 -7.64 -27.63 -3.09
CA SER A 207 -6.32 -27.07 -3.40
C SER A 207 -6.13 -25.73 -2.70
N ARG A 208 -4.90 -25.45 -2.24
CA ARG A 208 -4.56 -24.18 -1.60
C ARG A 208 -4.75 -23.02 -2.57
N ALA A 209 -5.69 -22.14 -2.25
CA ALA A 209 -6.07 -20.98 -3.07
C ALA A 209 -5.53 -19.64 -2.55
N GLY A 210 -5.14 -19.56 -1.26
CA GLY A 210 -4.69 -18.28 -0.73
C GLY A 210 -4.45 -18.29 0.78
N LEU A 211 -4.45 -17.08 1.36
CA LEU A 211 -4.22 -16.84 2.79
C LEU A 211 -4.96 -15.58 3.21
N ILE A 212 -5.73 -15.63 4.31
CA ILE A 212 -6.32 -14.45 4.96
C ILE A 212 -5.19 -13.63 5.61
N THR A 213 -5.13 -12.33 5.32
CA THR A 213 -4.10 -11.44 5.89
C THR A 213 -4.66 -10.55 7.00
N SER A 214 -5.91 -10.12 6.90
CA SER A 214 -6.54 -9.30 7.93
C SER A 214 -8.01 -9.67 8.12
N ILE A 215 -8.52 -9.45 9.33
CA ILE A 215 -9.92 -9.69 9.71
C ILE A 215 -10.43 -8.50 10.51
N SER A 216 -11.57 -7.98 10.10
CA SER A 216 -12.34 -6.98 10.83
C SER A 216 -13.78 -7.43 10.97
N LYS A 217 -14.45 -7.04 12.06
CA LYS A 217 -15.86 -7.37 12.33
C LYS A 217 -16.73 -6.13 12.18
N ASN A 218 -17.84 -6.30 11.49
CA ASN A 218 -18.90 -5.31 11.49
C ASN A 218 -19.73 -5.48 12.77
N SER A 219 -19.67 -4.50 13.68
CA SER A 219 -20.35 -4.55 14.97
C SER A 219 -21.88 -4.59 14.86
N ALA A 220 -22.44 -4.05 13.77
CA ALA A 220 -23.89 -4.01 13.59
C ALA A 220 -24.46 -5.34 13.05
N THR A 221 -23.73 -6.04 12.19
CA THR A 221 -24.20 -7.27 11.51
C THR A 221 -23.52 -8.54 12.04
N GLY A 222 -22.40 -8.40 12.75
CA GLY A 222 -21.54 -9.51 13.16
C GLY A 222 -20.74 -10.14 12.02
N SER A 223 -20.94 -9.70 10.77
CA SER A 223 -20.20 -10.18 9.60
C SER A 223 -18.71 -9.81 9.67
N CYS A 224 -17.88 -10.62 9.05
CA CYS A 224 -16.44 -10.37 8.93
C CYS A 224 -16.07 -9.97 7.51
N PHE A 225 -15.03 -9.18 7.43
CA PHE A 225 -14.41 -8.78 6.18
C PHE A 225 -12.92 -8.53 6.40
N GLY A 226 -12.16 -8.46 5.32
CA GLY A 226 -10.73 -8.22 5.40
C GLY A 226 -10.05 -8.32 4.06
N LEU A 227 -8.73 -8.50 4.11
CA LEU A 227 -7.88 -8.74 2.95
C LEU A 227 -7.33 -10.16 2.98
N ALA A 228 -7.01 -10.67 1.80
CA ALA A 228 -6.39 -11.97 1.61
C ALA A 228 -5.49 -11.95 0.37
N PHE A 229 -4.40 -12.70 0.38
CA PHE A 229 -3.71 -13.05 -0.86
C PHE A 229 -4.40 -14.24 -1.50
N VAL A 230 -4.85 -14.07 -2.73
CA VAL A 230 -5.47 -15.14 -3.54
C VAL A 230 -4.52 -15.51 -4.67
N ARG A 231 -4.26 -16.79 -4.82
CA ARG A 231 -3.36 -17.33 -5.84
C ARG A 231 -3.96 -17.18 -7.24
N ARG A 232 -3.11 -17.03 -8.25
CA ARG A 232 -3.49 -16.83 -9.66
C ARG A 232 -4.55 -17.81 -10.15
N GLN A 233 -4.44 -19.08 -9.78
CA GLN A 233 -5.38 -20.13 -10.19
C GLN A 233 -6.79 -20.01 -9.60
N ALA A 234 -6.98 -19.15 -8.61
CA ALA A 234 -8.25 -18.94 -7.90
C ALA A 234 -8.75 -17.48 -8.01
N LEU A 235 -8.13 -16.65 -8.87
CA LEU A 235 -8.51 -15.23 -8.99
C LEU A 235 -9.90 -15.02 -9.60
N ASP A 236 -10.37 -15.97 -10.40
CA ASP A 236 -11.69 -15.95 -11.03
C ASP A 236 -12.80 -16.54 -10.14
N ALA A 237 -12.45 -17.10 -8.98
CA ALA A 237 -13.41 -17.62 -8.04
C ALA A 237 -14.05 -16.50 -7.23
N GLU A 238 -15.39 -16.49 -7.15
CA GLU A 238 -16.15 -15.54 -6.32
C GLU A 238 -16.26 -16.02 -4.86
N THR A 239 -16.06 -17.31 -4.61
CA THR A 239 -16.16 -17.94 -3.29
C THR A 239 -15.00 -18.90 -3.08
N LEU A 240 -14.37 -18.82 -1.92
CA LEU A 240 -13.33 -19.73 -1.44
C LEU A 240 -13.75 -20.31 -0.09
N LEU A 241 -13.11 -21.39 0.33
CA LEU A 241 -13.28 -21.96 1.66
C LEU A 241 -12.10 -21.53 2.54
N ALA A 242 -12.40 -21.02 3.74
CA ALA A 242 -11.41 -20.50 4.68
C ALA A 242 -11.30 -21.38 5.93
N GLY A 243 -10.07 -21.48 6.45
CA GLY A 243 -9.76 -22.23 7.66
C GLY A 243 -10.00 -23.72 7.56
N ASN A 244 -9.75 -24.42 8.66
CA ASN A 244 -9.89 -25.89 8.71
C ASN A 244 -11.36 -26.37 8.64
N ASN A 245 -12.29 -25.50 8.99
CA ASN A 245 -13.73 -25.80 9.00
C ASN A 245 -14.40 -25.54 7.63
N GLY A 246 -13.65 -25.08 6.64
CA GLY A 246 -14.16 -24.84 5.29
C GLY A 246 -15.27 -23.77 5.23
N VAL A 247 -15.09 -22.67 5.96
CA VAL A 247 -16.06 -21.56 5.96
C VAL A 247 -16.08 -20.88 4.60
N ALA A 248 -17.25 -20.76 3.99
CA ALA A 248 -17.39 -20.03 2.73
C ALA A 248 -17.17 -18.52 2.93
N VAL A 249 -16.23 -17.97 2.15
CA VAL A 249 -15.94 -16.54 2.11
C VAL A 249 -16.09 -16.06 0.66
N SER A 250 -16.81 -14.96 0.47
CA SER A 250 -16.85 -14.28 -0.82
C SER A 250 -15.57 -13.50 -1.02
N VAL A 251 -14.99 -13.57 -2.21
CA VAL A 251 -13.79 -12.83 -2.58
C VAL A 251 -14.07 -11.87 -3.73
N SER A 252 -13.47 -10.70 -3.68
CA SER A 252 -13.67 -9.67 -4.70
C SER A 252 -12.42 -8.82 -4.89
N ARG A 253 -12.36 -8.14 -6.03
CA ARG A 253 -11.25 -7.23 -6.34
C ARG A 253 -11.41 -5.93 -5.56
N PRO A 254 -10.32 -5.43 -4.89
CA PRO A 254 -10.38 -4.14 -4.24
C PRO A 254 -10.59 -2.99 -5.24
N SER A 255 -11.31 -1.94 -4.80
CA SER A 255 -11.69 -0.81 -5.68
C SER A 255 -10.49 -0.02 -6.23
N ALA A 256 -9.39 0.06 -5.48
CA ALA A 256 -8.18 0.78 -5.90
C ALA A 256 -7.10 -0.14 -6.50
N PHE A 257 -7.36 -1.44 -6.64
CA PHE A 257 -6.42 -2.37 -7.23
C PHE A 257 -6.16 -2.03 -8.71
N CYS A 258 -4.89 -1.79 -9.04
CA CYS A 258 -4.46 -1.56 -10.41
C CYS A 258 -3.66 -2.74 -10.92
N ASP A 259 -4.04 -3.22 -12.11
CA ASP A 259 -3.32 -4.30 -12.79
C ASP A 259 -1.88 -3.89 -13.12
N PRO A 260 -0.98 -4.89 -13.18
CA PRO A 260 0.28 -4.71 -13.87
C PRO A 260 0.04 -4.19 -15.29
N PRO A 261 0.93 -3.35 -15.84
CA PRO A 261 0.81 -2.92 -17.22
C PRO A 261 0.67 -4.13 -18.14
N SER A 262 -0.33 -4.09 -19.03
CA SER A 262 -0.45 -5.08 -20.11
C SER A 262 0.70 -4.92 -21.09
N ARG A 263 1.13 -6.00 -21.73
CA ARG A 263 1.91 -5.90 -22.95
C ARG A 263 0.95 -5.48 -24.07
N ASP A 264 1.19 -4.33 -24.63
CA ASP A 264 0.69 -4.02 -25.96
C ASP A 264 1.47 -4.84 -27.02
#